data_f91266c176a89cd1ff2c138f91b27eb0
#
_entry.id   f91266c176a89cd1ff2c138f91b27eb0
#
_cell.length_a   1.000
_cell.length_b   1.000
_cell.length_c   1.000
_cell.angle_alpha   90.00
_cell.angle_beta   90.00
_cell.angle_gamma   90.00
#
_symmetry.space_group_name_H-M   'P 1'
#
loop_
_entity.id
_entity.type
_entity.pdbx_description
1 polymer ?
#
loop_
_entity_poly.entity_id
_entity_poly.type
_entity_poly.pdbx_seq_one_letter_code
_entity_poly.pdbx_strand_id
1 'polypeptide(L)'
;MNKRDLLINKAYEDAIPFLDAYPNYDLSSLPFWIRDNINLARVSGKTKKSIIMPDGKRYNLLNKLNHLSGQEWTYYINSVFCTRYPTKGKESYAHNIRKIHPTPKPPQLMRDLILFFTKEKELVFDTFMGVGGTLLGAAMCNRRAIGIDLNSDYVNAYKNAAKELKLKIFPTYVGDSIELTANDVKLNDILDGEEISLLLIDPPYGNMMSMKKTGADVEVYGKRATPFTDSPCDLGNMGREEFLDALKKSIQNVMKYIKKDGHVVVFIKDLQPKGKKINMLHYEVVCKLNEIDDLNYKGMRIWADESAKLYPYGYPFCFVANQIHQYILIFRKEK
;
A
#
# COMPACT_ATOMS: atom_id res chain seq x y z
N MET A 1 18.26 27.19 -22.73
CA MET A 1 17.34 27.14 -21.56
C MET A 1 15.93 27.35 -22.08
N ASN A 2 14.98 26.46 -21.75
CA ASN A 2 13.61 26.62 -22.22
C ASN A 2 12.85 27.65 -21.37
N LYS A 3 11.66 28.11 -21.84
CA LYS A 3 10.86 29.14 -21.15
C LYS A 3 10.45 28.73 -19.73
N ARG A 4 10.28 27.43 -19.48
CA ARG A 4 9.93 26.85 -18.18
C ARG A 4 11.08 26.98 -17.18
N ASP A 5 12.31 26.69 -17.62
CA ASP A 5 13.49 26.79 -16.75
C ASP A 5 13.77 28.24 -16.35
N LEU A 6 13.55 29.19 -17.27
CA LEU A 6 13.68 30.63 -17.00
C LEU A 6 12.68 31.08 -15.90
N LEU A 7 11.41 30.60 -15.97
CA LEU A 7 10.40 30.93 -14.97
C LEU A 7 10.69 30.30 -13.60
N ILE A 8 11.23 29.08 -13.58
CA ILE A 8 11.64 28.41 -12.33
C ILE A 8 12.80 29.17 -11.69
N ASN A 9 13.85 29.50 -12.45
CA ASN A 9 14.99 30.23 -11.94
C ASN A 9 14.60 31.60 -11.37
N LYS A 10 13.79 32.36 -12.12
CA LYS A 10 13.27 33.66 -11.64
C LYS A 10 12.47 33.50 -10.33
N ALA A 11 11.55 32.51 -10.26
CA ALA A 11 10.76 32.26 -9.08
C ALA A 11 11.61 31.85 -7.86
N TYR A 12 12.75 31.19 -8.10
CA TYR A 12 13.69 30.81 -7.05
C TYR A 12 14.53 32.00 -6.61
N GLU A 13 15.04 32.83 -7.55
CA GLU A 13 15.85 34.04 -7.27
C GLU A 13 15.05 35.08 -6.48
N ASP A 14 13.76 35.28 -6.82
CA ASP A 14 12.85 36.21 -6.15
C ASP A 14 12.37 35.72 -4.76
N ALA A 15 12.70 34.49 -4.39
CA ALA A 15 12.26 33.87 -3.14
C ALA A 15 13.23 34.15 -1.98
N ILE A 16 12.69 34.17 -0.75
CA ILE A 16 13.47 34.47 0.48
C ILE A 16 14.13 33.18 0.97
N PRO A 17 15.41 33.16 1.43
CA PRO A 17 16.00 32.00 2.08
C PRO A 17 15.10 31.48 3.20
N PHE A 18 14.96 30.14 3.28
CA PHE A 18 14.02 29.54 4.23
C PHE A 18 14.36 29.86 5.67
N LEU A 19 15.63 29.80 6.04
CA LEU A 19 16.07 30.06 7.42
C LEU A 19 15.87 31.53 7.84
N ASP A 20 15.92 32.45 6.88
CA ASP A 20 15.62 33.88 7.16
C ASP A 20 14.11 34.09 7.35
N ALA A 21 13.28 33.37 6.61
CA ALA A 21 11.82 33.47 6.72
C ALA A 21 11.27 32.74 7.97
N TYR A 22 11.94 31.67 8.40
CA TYR A 22 11.53 30.77 9.49
C TYR A 22 12.71 30.34 10.37
N PRO A 23 13.33 31.25 11.15
CA PRO A 23 14.56 30.98 11.92
C PRO A 23 14.37 29.90 13.01
N ASN A 24 13.15 29.73 13.52
CA ASN A 24 12.83 28.79 14.60
C ASN A 24 11.97 27.60 14.13
N TYR A 25 11.96 27.29 12.83
CA TYR A 25 11.14 26.20 12.32
C TYR A 25 11.73 24.84 12.73
N ASP A 26 10.85 23.93 13.15
CA ASP A 26 11.28 22.54 13.41
C ASP A 26 11.63 21.82 12.09
N LEU A 27 12.91 21.80 11.77
CA LEU A 27 13.42 21.17 10.56
C LEU A 27 13.14 19.67 10.49
N SER A 28 12.92 18.99 11.64
CA SER A 28 12.61 17.56 11.66
C SER A 28 11.28 17.23 10.98
N SER A 29 10.36 18.20 10.93
CA SER A 29 9.05 18.07 10.28
C SER A 29 9.10 18.20 8.75
N LEU A 30 10.23 18.66 8.19
CA LEU A 30 10.41 18.78 6.74
C LEU A 30 10.82 17.46 6.10
N PRO A 31 10.50 17.26 4.81
CA PRO A 31 11.01 16.15 4.03
C PRO A 31 12.54 16.08 4.04
N PHE A 32 13.13 14.88 4.04
CA PHE A 32 14.59 14.70 4.03
C PHE A 32 15.27 15.45 2.86
N TRP A 33 14.66 15.45 1.67
CA TRP A 33 15.19 16.12 0.49
C TRP A 33 15.26 17.66 0.61
N ILE A 34 14.50 18.25 1.54
CA ILE A 34 14.64 19.67 1.92
C ILE A 34 15.66 19.82 3.06
N ARG A 35 15.55 18.97 4.11
CA ARG A 35 16.46 19.04 5.27
C ARG A 35 17.93 18.92 4.87
N ASP A 36 18.23 17.95 4.03
CA ASP A 36 19.62 17.69 3.57
C ASP A 36 20.17 18.82 2.68
N ASN A 37 19.29 19.71 2.21
CA ASN A 37 19.63 20.82 1.34
C ASN A 37 19.02 22.13 1.85
N ILE A 38 18.88 22.30 3.17
CA ILE A 38 18.14 23.41 3.78
C ILE A 38 18.68 24.79 3.39
N ASN A 39 19.99 24.93 3.20
CA ASN A 39 20.64 26.15 2.75
C ASN A 39 20.22 26.58 1.33
N LEU A 40 19.70 25.65 0.53
CA LEU A 40 19.19 25.90 -0.82
C LEU A 40 17.67 26.12 -0.82
N ALA A 41 16.99 25.86 0.28
CA ALA A 41 15.56 26.02 0.38
C ALA A 41 15.16 27.50 0.47
N ARG A 42 14.19 27.91 -0.33
CA ARG A 42 13.66 29.26 -0.32
C ARG A 42 12.14 29.28 -0.18
N VAL A 43 11.59 30.31 0.43
CA VAL A 43 10.14 30.47 0.61
C VAL A 43 9.58 31.32 -0.51
N SER A 44 8.58 30.82 -1.19
CA SER A 44 7.95 31.47 -2.32
C SER A 44 6.45 31.70 -2.12
N GLY A 45 5.91 32.64 -2.92
CA GLY A 45 4.49 32.97 -2.97
C GLY A 45 4.03 33.94 -1.89
N LYS A 46 2.86 34.55 -2.13
CA LYS A 46 2.28 35.60 -1.26
C LYS A 46 2.06 35.12 0.18
N THR A 47 1.70 33.86 0.37
CA THR A 47 1.40 33.28 1.69
C THR A 47 2.62 32.80 2.45
N LYS A 48 3.80 32.79 1.81
CA LYS A 48 5.07 32.24 2.35
C LYS A 48 4.99 30.77 2.85
N LYS A 49 3.99 30.00 2.42
CA LYS A 49 3.76 28.61 2.84
C LYS A 49 4.32 27.56 1.87
N SER A 50 4.98 27.99 0.80
CA SER A 50 5.56 27.10 -0.20
C SER A 50 7.08 27.22 -0.21
N ILE A 51 7.78 26.12 0.01
CA ILE A 51 9.22 26.00 -0.23
C ILE A 51 9.44 25.72 -1.70
N ILE A 52 10.43 26.37 -2.29
CA ILE A 52 10.94 26.09 -3.62
C ILE A 52 12.43 25.71 -3.52
N MET A 53 12.82 24.66 -4.25
CA MET A 53 14.21 24.22 -4.40
C MET A 53 14.79 24.67 -5.76
N PRO A 54 16.13 24.67 -5.95
CA PRO A 54 16.77 25.09 -7.20
C PRO A 54 16.30 24.32 -8.44
N ASP A 55 15.94 23.03 -8.27
CA ASP A 55 15.40 22.17 -9.34
C ASP A 55 13.92 22.46 -9.67
N GLY A 56 13.33 23.43 -8.99
CA GLY A 56 11.93 23.81 -9.14
C GLY A 56 10.93 22.95 -8.36
N LYS A 57 11.37 21.95 -7.61
CA LYS A 57 10.48 21.19 -6.71
C LYS A 57 9.88 22.13 -5.67
N ARG A 58 8.60 21.92 -5.40
CA ARG A 58 7.86 22.72 -4.40
C ARG A 58 7.24 21.84 -3.34
N TYR A 59 7.33 22.29 -2.08
CA TYR A 59 6.70 21.64 -0.94
C TYR A 59 5.80 22.64 -0.21
N ASN A 60 4.60 22.22 0.14
CA ASN A 60 3.68 23.06 0.93
C ASN A 60 3.85 22.74 2.41
N LEU A 61 4.22 23.73 3.21
CA LEU A 61 4.37 23.60 4.67
C LEU A 61 3.11 23.15 5.39
N LEU A 62 1.94 23.29 4.76
CA LEU A 62 0.66 22.78 5.28
C LEU A 62 0.37 21.34 4.90
N ASN A 63 1.28 20.64 4.21
CA ASN A 63 1.09 19.24 3.87
C ASN A 63 1.10 18.38 5.14
N LYS A 64 -0.09 17.90 5.53
CA LYS A 64 -0.27 17.05 6.71
C LYS A 64 -0.14 15.56 6.38
N LEU A 65 -0.27 15.18 5.10
CA LEU A 65 -0.39 13.78 4.70
C LEU A 65 0.97 13.11 4.47
N ASN A 66 1.87 13.77 3.72
CA ASN A 66 3.10 13.14 3.27
C ASN A 66 4.24 14.14 3.07
N HIS A 67 5.36 13.67 2.55
CA HIS A 67 6.54 14.47 2.27
C HIS A 67 6.79 14.65 0.75
N LEU A 68 5.74 14.53 -0.06
CA LEU A 68 5.84 14.67 -1.50
C LEU A 68 5.82 16.14 -1.93
N SER A 69 6.55 16.44 -2.98
CA SER A 69 6.41 17.70 -3.72
C SER A 69 5.05 17.76 -4.42
N GLY A 70 4.61 18.95 -4.83
CA GLY A 70 3.37 19.10 -5.59
C GLY A 70 3.38 18.36 -6.93
N GLN A 71 4.56 18.18 -7.55
CA GLN A 71 4.71 17.40 -8.78
C GLN A 71 4.53 15.90 -8.53
N GLU A 72 5.19 15.36 -7.50
CA GLU A 72 5.02 13.96 -7.10
C GLU A 72 3.59 13.70 -6.66
N TRP A 73 2.99 14.60 -5.90
CA TRP A 73 1.58 14.49 -5.51
C TRP A 73 0.66 14.31 -6.73
N THR A 74 0.84 15.13 -7.78
CA THR A 74 0.03 15.03 -9.01
C THR A 74 0.18 13.67 -9.69
N TYR A 75 1.38 13.10 -9.69
CA TYR A 75 1.62 11.76 -10.22
C TYR A 75 0.85 10.69 -9.42
N TYR A 76 0.88 10.78 -8.10
CA TYR A 76 0.30 9.76 -7.22
C TYR A 76 -1.24 9.80 -7.15
N ILE A 77 -1.91 10.90 -7.51
CA ILE A 77 -3.39 10.97 -7.52
C ILE A 77 -4.02 10.40 -8.78
N ASN A 78 -3.24 9.89 -9.72
CA ASN A 78 -3.77 9.23 -10.91
C ASN A 78 -4.61 8.00 -10.50
N SER A 79 -5.86 7.95 -10.97
CA SER A 79 -6.81 6.89 -10.61
C SER A 79 -6.50 5.53 -11.25
N VAL A 80 -5.78 5.53 -12.38
CA VAL A 80 -5.35 4.29 -13.08
C VAL A 80 -3.86 4.37 -13.30
N PHE A 81 -3.15 3.32 -12.94
CA PHE A 81 -1.74 3.20 -13.25
C PHE A 81 -1.38 1.78 -13.65
N CYS A 82 -0.57 1.69 -14.68
CA CYS A 82 -0.08 0.45 -15.23
C CYS A 82 1.41 0.36 -14.90
N THR A 83 1.83 -0.79 -14.39
CA THR A 83 3.23 -1.00 -14.06
C THR A 83 3.67 -2.41 -14.40
N ARG A 84 4.96 -2.54 -14.64
CA ARG A 84 5.61 -3.83 -14.85
C ARG A 84 6.79 -3.93 -13.90
N TYR A 85 6.69 -4.83 -12.94
CA TYR A 85 7.77 -5.06 -11.98
C TYR A 85 8.56 -6.32 -12.37
N PRO A 86 9.90 -6.23 -12.42
CA PRO A 86 10.73 -7.36 -12.80
C PRO A 86 10.71 -8.44 -11.71
N THR A 87 10.68 -9.71 -12.14
CA THR A 87 10.76 -10.88 -11.25
C THR A 87 12.18 -11.46 -11.17
N LYS A 88 13.14 -10.88 -11.91
CA LYS A 88 14.55 -11.28 -11.96
C LYS A 88 15.45 -10.05 -11.83
N GLY A 89 16.70 -10.26 -11.40
CA GLY A 89 17.68 -9.19 -11.23
C GLY A 89 17.46 -8.38 -9.95
N LYS A 90 18.26 -7.31 -9.78
CA LYS A 90 18.25 -6.47 -8.55
C LYS A 90 16.89 -5.83 -8.28
N GLU A 91 16.22 -5.37 -9.32
CA GLU A 91 14.90 -4.73 -9.24
C GLU A 91 13.74 -5.70 -8.92
N SER A 92 14.04 -7.00 -8.79
CA SER A 92 13.04 -8.01 -8.39
C SER A 92 12.79 -8.04 -6.88
N TYR A 93 13.63 -7.36 -6.11
CA TYR A 93 13.52 -7.29 -4.65
C TYR A 93 13.29 -8.65 -3.99
N ALA A 94 14.25 -9.57 -4.23
CA ALA A 94 14.25 -10.93 -3.72
C ALA A 94 12.97 -11.74 -4.07
N HIS A 95 12.44 -11.56 -5.28
CA HIS A 95 11.29 -12.31 -5.76
C HIS A 95 11.53 -13.83 -5.73
N ASN A 96 12.78 -14.27 -5.97
CA ASN A 96 13.17 -15.69 -5.90
C ASN A 96 12.89 -16.33 -4.53
N ILE A 97 13.01 -15.57 -3.42
CA ILE A 97 12.68 -16.03 -2.07
C ILE A 97 11.16 -15.91 -1.83
N ARG A 98 10.57 -14.79 -2.27
CA ARG A 98 9.18 -14.45 -1.98
C ARG A 98 8.14 -15.20 -2.84
N LYS A 99 8.57 -15.86 -3.91
CA LYS A 99 7.70 -16.64 -4.82
C LYS A 99 7.07 -17.90 -4.21
N ILE A 100 7.38 -18.26 -2.97
CA ILE A 100 6.64 -19.29 -2.24
C ILE A 100 5.19 -18.87 -1.99
N HIS A 101 4.92 -17.56 -1.92
CA HIS A 101 3.58 -17.00 -1.96
C HIS A 101 3.09 -16.95 -3.41
N PRO A 102 1.88 -17.44 -3.73
CA PRO A 102 1.41 -17.53 -5.12
C PRO A 102 1.24 -16.18 -5.82
N THR A 103 0.99 -15.11 -5.06
CA THR A 103 0.75 -13.75 -5.57
C THR A 103 1.48 -12.68 -4.76
N PRO A 104 2.83 -12.71 -4.69
CA PRO A 104 3.57 -11.78 -3.84
C PRO A 104 3.48 -10.34 -4.38
N LYS A 105 3.03 -9.40 -3.56
CA LYS A 105 2.99 -7.98 -3.96
C LYS A 105 4.40 -7.42 -4.18
N PRO A 106 4.62 -6.64 -5.25
CA PRO A 106 5.88 -5.95 -5.49
C PRO A 106 6.15 -4.90 -4.41
N PRO A 107 7.34 -4.90 -3.76
CA PRO A 107 7.67 -3.90 -2.74
C PRO A 107 7.66 -2.47 -3.26
N GLN A 108 7.97 -2.27 -4.55
CA GLN A 108 7.92 -0.96 -5.19
C GLN A 108 6.50 -0.37 -5.21
N LEU A 109 5.51 -1.20 -5.53
CA LEU A 109 4.10 -0.80 -5.50
C LEU A 109 3.67 -0.38 -4.08
N MET A 110 4.05 -1.20 -3.08
CA MET A 110 3.73 -0.91 -1.68
C MET A 110 4.45 0.36 -1.20
N ARG A 111 5.75 0.54 -1.54
CA ARG A 111 6.51 1.77 -1.27
C ARG A 111 5.79 3.01 -1.80
N ASP A 112 5.31 2.96 -3.02
CA ASP A 112 4.68 4.11 -3.66
C ASP A 112 3.38 4.51 -2.94
N LEU A 113 2.57 3.54 -2.51
CA LEU A 113 1.39 3.80 -1.67
C LEU A 113 1.79 4.36 -0.29
N ILE A 114 2.80 3.77 0.34
CA ILE A 114 3.30 4.21 1.65
C ILE A 114 3.80 5.66 1.57
N LEU A 115 4.56 6.02 0.52
CA LEU A 115 5.03 7.39 0.30
C LEU A 115 3.89 8.39 0.20
N PHE A 116 2.78 8.00 -0.42
CA PHE A 116 1.63 8.89 -0.59
C PHE A 116 0.83 9.10 0.71
N PHE A 117 0.66 8.03 1.51
CA PHE A 117 -0.23 8.06 2.68
C PHE A 117 0.50 8.29 4.01
N THR A 118 1.83 8.47 4.00
CA THR A 118 2.60 8.63 5.25
C THR A 118 3.73 9.65 5.12
N LYS A 119 4.16 10.18 6.28
CA LYS A 119 5.42 10.88 6.44
C LYS A 119 6.54 9.93 6.86
N GLU A 120 7.79 10.41 6.84
CA GLU A 120 8.94 9.64 7.35
C GLU A 120 8.73 9.21 8.80
N LYS A 121 9.22 8.02 9.13
CA LYS A 121 9.16 7.41 10.46
C LYS A 121 7.75 7.07 10.95
N GLU A 122 6.69 7.40 10.22
CA GLU A 122 5.33 6.99 10.58
C GLU A 122 5.14 5.48 10.45
N LEU A 123 4.21 4.94 11.22
CA LEU A 123 3.94 3.51 11.30
C LEU A 123 2.96 3.06 10.22
N VAL A 124 3.36 2.03 9.48
CA VAL A 124 2.52 1.24 8.56
C VAL A 124 2.23 -0.10 9.22
N PHE A 125 0.97 -0.50 9.25
CA PHE A 125 0.55 -1.79 9.77
C PHE A 125 -0.03 -2.65 8.66
N ASP A 126 0.35 -3.92 8.61
CA ASP A 126 -0.17 -4.90 7.64
C ASP A 126 -0.57 -6.18 8.38
N THR A 127 -1.85 -6.42 8.48
CA THR A 127 -2.42 -7.57 9.18
C THR A 127 -2.52 -8.83 8.31
N PHE A 128 -2.09 -8.75 7.04
CA PHE A 128 -2.04 -9.85 6.06
C PHE A 128 -0.77 -9.75 5.24
N MET A 129 0.40 -9.68 5.93
CA MET A 129 1.66 -9.26 5.31
C MET A 129 2.22 -10.22 4.25
N GLY A 130 1.74 -11.46 4.21
CA GLY A 130 2.28 -12.48 3.32
C GLY A 130 3.81 -12.56 3.43
N VAL A 131 4.47 -12.51 2.29
CA VAL A 131 5.93 -12.48 2.19
C VAL A 131 6.52 -11.07 2.27
N GLY A 132 5.84 -10.15 2.94
CA GLY A 132 6.34 -8.85 3.38
C GLY A 132 6.51 -7.78 2.32
N GLY A 133 5.66 -7.75 1.30
CA GLY A 133 5.71 -6.68 0.29
C GLY A 133 5.61 -5.28 0.91
N THR A 134 4.68 -5.08 1.84
CA THR A 134 4.46 -3.84 2.58
C THR A 134 5.66 -3.48 3.45
N LEU A 135 6.21 -4.44 4.21
CA LEU A 135 7.32 -4.19 5.12
C LEU A 135 8.61 -3.84 4.37
N LEU A 136 8.90 -4.53 3.26
CA LEU A 136 10.00 -4.18 2.38
C LEU A 136 9.81 -2.78 1.77
N GLY A 137 8.59 -2.48 1.30
CA GLY A 137 8.24 -1.15 0.79
C GLY A 137 8.46 -0.03 1.81
N ALA A 138 8.08 -0.25 3.08
CA ALA A 138 8.30 0.68 4.17
C ALA A 138 9.80 0.90 4.46
N ALA A 139 10.59 -0.18 4.46
CA ALA A 139 12.05 -0.09 4.63
C ALA A 139 12.73 0.71 3.53
N MET A 140 12.25 0.57 2.27
CA MET A 140 12.78 1.30 1.11
C MET A 140 12.55 2.81 1.18
N CYS A 141 11.64 3.30 2.02
CA CYS A 141 11.27 4.70 2.07
C CYS A 141 11.31 5.32 3.48
N ASN A 142 12.06 4.71 4.40
CA ASN A 142 12.27 5.21 5.76
C ASN A 142 10.97 5.40 6.56
N ARG A 143 10.06 4.44 6.46
CA ARG A 143 8.87 4.31 7.32
C ARG A 143 9.07 3.13 8.25
N ARG A 144 8.34 3.11 9.36
CA ARG A 144 8.28 1.95 10.24
C ARG A 144 7.16 1.03 9.79
N ALA A 145 7.29 -0.24 10.06
CA ALA A 145 6.25 -1.20 9.73
C ALA A 145 6.15 -2.29 10.79
N ILE A 146 4.96 -2.85 10.90
CA ILE A 146 4.66 -4.06 11.69
C ILE A 146 3.79 -4.95 10.81
N GLY A 147 4.02 -6.27 10.85
CA GLY A 147 3.23 -7.21 10.06
C GLY A 147 2.73 -8.40 10.85
N ILE A 148 1.55 -8.88 10.50
CA ILE A 148 0.98 -10.14 10.98
C ILE A 148 0.74 -11.04 9.77
N ASP A 149 0.99 -12.32 9.91
CA ASP A 149 0.55 -13.34 8.95
C ASP A 149 0.26 -14.66 9.64
N LEU A 150 -0.72 -15.39 9.10
CA LEU A 150 -1.09 -16.70 9.63
C LEU A 150 -0.02 -17.76 9.32
N ASN A 151 0.71 -17.58 8.21
CA ASN A 151 1.68 -18.55 7.70
C ASN A 151 3.12 -18.18 8.12
N SER A 152 3.70 -19.01 9.00
CA SER A 152 5.08 -18.82 9.47
C SER A 152 6.13 -18.88 8.37
N ASP A 153 5.91 -19.66 7.29
CA ASP A 153 6.84 -19.75 6.17
C ASP A 153 6.91 -18.45 5.37
N TYR A 154 5.76 -17.75 5.25
CA TYR A 154 5.72 -16.44 4.62
C TYR A 154 6.48 -15.39 5.43
N VAL A 155 6.31 -15.39 6.76
CA VAL A 155 7.06 -14.52 7.66
C VAL A 155 8.57 -14.80 7.57
N ASN A 156 8.97 -16.08 7.51
CA ASN A 156 10.38 -16.45 7.35
C ASN A 156 10.93 -16.03 5.99
N ALA A 157 10.15 -16.18 4.92
CA ALA A 157 10.54 -15.70 3.59
C ALA A 157 10.76 -14.19 3.55
N TYR A 158 9.90 -13.40 4.22
CA TYR A 158 10.11 -11.96 4.38
C TYR A 158 11.44 -11.67 5.07
N LYS A 159 11.71 -12.29 6.21
CA LYS A 159 12.97 -12.07 6.98
C LYS A 159 14.20 -12.39 6.13
N ASN A 160 14.16 -13.48 5.37
CA ASN A 160 15.24 -13.87 4.47
C ASN A 160 15.40 -12.88 3.30
N ALA A 161 14.31 -12.44 2.70
CA ALA A 161 14.32 -11.43 1.64
C ALA A 161 14.90 -10.09 2.14
N ALA A 162 14.49 -9.63 3.33
CA ALA A 162 15.01 -8.40 3.91
C ALA A 162 16.51 -8.48 4.20
N LYS A 163 17.02 -9.66 4.69
CA LYS A 163 18.47 -9.91 4.88
C LYS A 163 19.22 -9.85 3.54
N GLU A 164 18.73 -10.54 2.51
CA GLU A 164 19.36 -10.54 1.18
C GLU A 164 19.45 -9.12 0.59
N LEU A 165 18.40 -8.34 0.78
CA LEU A 165 18.31 -6.96 0.32
C LEU A 165 19.06 -5.96 1.20
N LYS A 166 19.60 -6.39 2.35
CA LYS A 166 20.20 -5.52 3.38
C LYS A 166 19.26 -4.41 3.84
N LEU A 167 17.95 -4.69 3.87
CA LEU A 167 16.94 -3.79 4.39
C LEU A 167 16.66 -4.05 5.87
N LYS A 168 16.13 -3.04 6.54
CA LYS A 168 15.69 -3.17 7.93
C LYS A 168 14.62 -4.25 8.05
N ILE A 169 14.80 -5.16 9.01
CA ILE A 169 13.81 -6.16 9.37
C ILE A 169 12.92 -5.55 10.45
N PHE A 170 11.62 -5.50 10.16
CA PHE A 170 10.62 -4.99 11.09
C PHE A 170 9.99 -6.10 11.92
N PRO A 171 9.34 -5.76 13.06
CA PRO A 171 8.60 -6.71 13.88
C PRO A 171 7.53 -7.44 13.07
N THR A 172 7.42 -8.75 13.31
CA THR A 172 6.43 -9.61 12.66
C THR A 172 5.89 -10.62 13.65
N TYR A 173 4.60 -10.91 13.54
CA TYR A 173 3.89 -11.84 14.41
C TYR A 173 3.22 -12.92 13.56
N VAL A 174 3.28 -14.16 14.03
CA VAL A 174 2.62 -15.30 13.39
C VAL A 174 1.33 -15.62 14.14
N GLY A 175 0.21 -15.66 13.46
CA GLY A 175 -1.09 -16.00 14.03
C GLY A 175 -2.26 -15.39 13.28
N ASP A 176 -3.45 -15.72 13.74
CA ASP A 176 -4.69 -15.13 13.24
C ASP A 176 -4.72 -13.63 13.57
N SER A 177 -4.76 -12.82 12.54
CA SER A 177 -4.78 -11.35 12.68
C SER A 177 -6.00 -10.85 13.42
N ILE A 178 -7.15 -11.49 13.24
CA ILE A 178 -8.41 -11.11 13.93
C ILE A 178 -8.30 -11.42 15.43
N GLU A 179 -7.78 -12.58 15.79
CA GLU A 179 -7.57 -12.96 17.18
C GLU A 179 -6.52 -12.08 17.88
N LEU A 180 -5.37 -11.88 17.22
CA LEU A 180 -4.28 -11.06 17.77
C LEU A 180 -4.68 -9.61 17.97
N THR A 181 -5.51 -9.06 17.08
CA THR A 181 -5.96 -7.67 17.15
C THR A 181 -7.23 -7.45 17.97
N ALA A 182 -7.98 -8.52 18.28
CA ALA A 182 -9.18 -8.43 19.13
C ALA A 182 -8.86 -8.14 20.60
N ASN A 183 -7.65 -8.49 21.05
CA ASN A 183 -7.22 -8.27 22.42
C ASN A 183 -6.39 -6.97 22.49
N ASP A 184 -6.96 -5.97 23.18
CA ASP A 184 -6.34 -4.65 23.30
C ASP A 184 -4.95 -4.66 23.94
N VAL A 185 -4.70 -5.51 24.92
CA VAL A 185 -3.39 -5.61 25.57
C VAL A 185 -2.36 -6.14 24.57
N LYS A 186 -2.69 -7.26 23.89
CA LYS A 186 -1.81 -7.83 22.86
C LYS A 186 -1.55 -6.83 21.72
N LEU A 187 -2.60 -6.15 21.24
CA LEU A 187 -2.45 -5.20 20.14
C LEU A 187 -1.62 -3.99 20.55
N ASN A 188 -1.80 -3.48 21.77
CA ASN A 188 -0.96 -2.40 22.29
C ASN A 188 0.52 -2.82 22.41
N ASP A 189 0.77 -4.05 22.87
CA ASP A 189 2.14 -4.61 22.92
C ASP A 189 2.72 -4.77 21.50
N ILE A 190 1.92 -5.24 20.53
CA ILE A 190 2.33 -5.34 19.12
C ILE A 190 2.71 -3.98 18.56
N LEU A 191 1.93 -2.95 18.86
CA LEU A 191 2.11 -1.60 18.35
C LEU A 191 3.15 -0.78 19.15
N ASP A 192 3.61 -1.29 20.31
CA ASP A 192 4.53 -0.58 21.20
C ASP A 192 4.01 0.84 21.58
N GLY A 193 2.70 0.95 21.78
CA GLY A 193 2.03 2.21 22.09
C GLY A 193 1.96 3.23 20.94
N GLU A 194 2.32 2.85 19.74
CA GLU A 194 2.35 3.75 18.59
C GLU A 194 1.02 3.81 17.84
N GLU A 195 0.73 5.00 17.27
CA GLU A 195 -0.44 5.17 16.40
C GLU A 195 -0.12 4.73 14.97
N ILE A 196 -1.08 4.05 14.34
CA ILE A 196 -1.03 3.62 12.94
C ILE A 196 -1.37 4.81 12.03
N SER A 197 -0.45 5.17 11.14
CA SER A 197 -0.71 6.19 10.11
C SER A 197 -1.36 5.60 8.86
N LEU A 198 -1.01 4.36 8.54
CA LEU A 198 -1.52 3.63 7.38
C LEU A 198 -1.70 2.15 7.73
N LEU A 199 -2.93 1.66 7.63
CA LEU A 199 -3.22 0.24 7.53
C LEU A 199 -3.24 -0.12 6.03
N LEU A 200 -2.26 -0.88 5.56
CA LEU A 200 -2.10 -1.27 4.16
C LEU A 200 -2.16 -2.78 4.06
N ILE A 201 -3.23 -3.31 3.51
CA ILE A 201 -3.51 -4.74 3.51
C ILE A 201 -3.88 -5.29 2.13
N ASP A 202 -3.44 -6.52 1.89
CA ASP A 202 -3.82 -7.34 0.73
C ASP A 202 -4.35 -8.69 1.25
N PRO A 203 -5.58 -8.72 1.76
CA PRO A 203 -6.14 -9.93 2.35
C PRO A 203 -6.40 -11.01 1.28
N PRO A 204 -6.48 -12.29 1.64
CA PRO A 204 -7.07 -13.31 0.76
C PRO A 204 -8.49 -12.90 0.35
N TYR A 205 -8.86 -13.10 -0.93
CA TYR A 205 -10.17 -12.66 -1.45
C TYR A 205 -11.25 -13.75 -1.32
N GLY A 206 -11.45 -14.26 -0.10
CA GLY A 206 -12.31 -15.40 0.15
C GLY A 206 -11.78 -16.66 -0.53
N ASN A 207 -12.60 -17.62 -0.79
CA ASN A 207 -12.24 -18.94 -1.32
C ASN A 207 -11.73 -18.97 -2.78
N MET A 208 -11.30 -17.82 -3.31
CA MET A 208 -10.80 -17.72 -4.69
C MET A 208 -9.61 -18.67 -4.95
N MET A 209 -8.67 -18.76 -4.02
CA MET A 209 -7.48 -19.61 -4.16
C MET A 209 -7.76 -21.09 -3.89
N SER A 210 -8.87 -21.41 -3.25
CA SER A 210 -9.35 -22.77 -3.03
C SER A 210 -10.09 -23.35 -4.24
N MET A 211 -10.39 -22.53 -5.26
CA MET A 211 -11.03 -22.99 -6.49
C MET A 211 -10.01 -23.68 -7.42
N LYS A 212 -10.48 -24.62 -8.22
CA LYS A 212 -9.64 -25.25 -9.26
C LYS A 212 -9.16 -24.21 -10.25
N LYS A 213 -7.89 -24.27 -10.60
CA LYS A 213 -7.27 -23.34 -11.55
C LYS A 213 -7.82 -23.55 -12.95
N THR A 214 -7.89 -22.45 -13.71
CA THR A 214 -8.31 -22.41 -15.13
C THR A 214 -7.38 -21.50 -15.91
N GLY A 215 -7.36 -21.64 -17.22
CA GLY A 215 -6.56 -20.77 -18.09
C GLY A 215 -5.06 -20.88 -17.83
N ALA A 216 -4.40 -19.75 -17.75
CA ALA A 216 -2.95 -19.63 -17.59
C ALA A 216 -2.40 -20.31 -16.34
N ASP A 217 -3.15 -20.27 -15.27
CA ASP A 217 -2.71 -20.85 -14.00
C ASP A 217 -2.58 -22.36 -14.07
N VAL A 218 -3.23 -23.00 -15.05
CA VAL A 218 -3.12 -24.46 -15.28
C VAL A 218 -1.71 -24.85 -15.73
N GLU A 219 -1.03 -23.98 -16.48
CA GLU A 219 0.35 -24.22 -16.92
C GLU A 219 1.33 -24.24 -15.72
N VAL A 220 1.05 -23.41 -14.71
CA VAL A 220 1.95 -23.25 -13.55
C VAL A 220 1.59 -24.22 -12.41
N TYR A 221 0.30 -24.36 -12.11
CA TYR A 221 -0.21 -25.05 -10.92
C TYR A 221 -1.00 -26.33 -11.25
N GLY A 222 -1.19 -26.62 -12.53
CA GLY A 222 -2.16 -27.65 -12.95
C GLY A 222 -3.58 -27.22 -12.58
N LYS A 223 -4.51 -28.16 -12.52
CA LYS A 223 -5.90 -27.89 -12.10
C LYS A 223 -6.08 -27.86 -10.58
N ARG A 224 -4.99 -27.93 -9.81
CA ARG A 224 -5.05 -27.98 -8.35
C ARG A 224 -5.44 -26.61 -7.79
N ALA A 225 -6.19 -26.60 -6.70
CA ALA A 225 -6.32 -25.42 -5.85
C ALA A 225 -4.96 -25.07 -5.21
N THR A 226 -4.75 -23.82 -4.90
CA THR A 226 -3.52 -23.34 -4.22
C THR A 226 -3.93 -22.44 -3.05
N PRO A 227 -4.59 -22.99 -2.00
CA PRO A 227 -4.92 -22.22 -0.81
C PRO A 227 -3.65 -21.69 -0.16
N PHE A 228 -3.76 -20.59 0.56
CA PHE A 228 -2.62 -20.01 1.29
C PHE A 228 -2.25 -20.86 2.50
N THR A 229 -3.26 -21.36 3.21
CA THR A 229 -3.13 -22.32 4.32
C THR A 229 -4.35 -23.25 4.34
N ASP A 230 -4.27 -24.33 5.13
CA ASP A 230 -5.40 -25.21 5.41
C ASP A 230 -6.17 -24.80 6.67
N SER A 231 -5.83 -23.66 7.28
CA SER A 231 -6.46 -23.18 8.50
C SER A 231 -7.89 -22.71 8.25
N PRO A 232 -8.86 -23.05 9.12
CA PRO A 232 -10.22 -22.51 9.05
C PRO A 232 -10.25 -20.97 9.32
N CYS A 233 -9.25 -20.41 10.00
CA CYS A 233 -9.14 -18.98 10.24
C CYS A 233 -8.59 -18.20 9.03
N ASP A 234 -8.13 -18.90 7.96
CA ASP A 234 -7.68 -18.25 6.75
C ASP A 234 -8.86 -17.67 5.98
N LEU A 235 -8.86 -16.35 5.78
CA LEU A 235 -9.89 -15.66 4.99
C LEU A 235 -9.97 -16.25 3.56
N GLY A 236 -8.90 -16.85 3.09
CA GLY A 236 -8.81 -17.52 1.78
C GLY A 236 -9.63 -18.82 1.69
N ASN A 237 -10.12 -19.35 2.80
CA ASN A 237 -10.97 -20.54 2.86
C ASN A 237 -12.45 -20.19 3.13
N MET A 238 -12.75 -18.93 3.45
CA MET A 238 -14.09 -18.48 3.84
C MET A 238 -15.00 -18.27 2.64
N GLY A 239 -16.29 -18.48 2.84
CA GLY A 239 -17.33 -18.07 1.91
C GLY A 239 -17.40 -16.53 1.80
N ARG A 240 -18.16 -16.03 0.80
CA ARG A 240 -18.17 -14.59 0.49
C ARG A 240 -18.61 -13.71 1.65
N GLU A 241 -19.74 -14.02 2.29
CA GLU A 241 -20.27 -13.25 3.43
C GLU A 241 -19.33 -13.33 4.64
N GLU A 242 -18.88 -14.54 4.95
CA GLU A 242 -17.94 -14.78 6.04
C GLU A 242 -16.62 -14.00 5.85
N PHE A 243 -16.09 -13.99 4.62
CA PHE A 243 -14.93 -13.18 4.26
C PHE A 243 -15.17 -11.68 4.50
N LEU A 244 -16.31 -11.15 4.06
CA LEU A 244 -16.65 -9.74 4.24
C LEU A 244 -16.74 -9.35 5.72
N ASP A 245 -17.37 -10.21 6.53
CA ASP A 245 -17.49 -10.01 7.99
C ASP A 245 -16.12 -10.11 8.69
N ALA A 246 -15.30 -11.09 8.32
CA ALA A 246 -13.97 -11.27 8.86
C ALA A 246 -13.05 -10.09 8.51
N LEU A 247 -13.08 -9.62 7.25
CA LEU A 247 -12.32 -8.46 6.81
C LEU A 247 -12.75 -7.19 7.57
N LYS A 248 -14.07 -6.94 7.68
CA LYS A 248 -14.60 -5.84 8.50
C LYS A 248 -14.09 -5.93 9.94
N LYS A 249 -14.18 -7.10 10.55
CA LYS A 249 -13.75 -7.34 11.94
C LYS A 249 -12.25 -7.05 12.13
N SER A 250 -11.41 -7.52 11.20
CA SER A 250 -9.96 -7.28 11.27
C SER A 250 -9.60 -5.79 11.26
N ILE A 251 -10.29 -5.00 10.44
CA ILE A 251 -10.09 -3.56 10.37
C ILE A 251 -10.69 -2.86 11.59
N GLN A 252 -11.90 -3.25 12.01
CA GLN A 252 -12.59 -2.67 13.15
C GLN A 252 -11.77 -2.80 14.46
N ASN A 253 -11.12 -3.94 14.66
CA ASN A 253 -10.26 -4.17 15.81
C ASN A 253 -9.13 -3.14 15.96
N VAL A 254 -8.58 -2.66 14.84
CA VAL A 254 -7.44 -1.74 14.85
C VAL A 254 -7.82 -0.27 14.74
N MET A 255 -9.11 0.04 14.49
CA MET A 255 -9.58 1.40 14.24
C MET A 255 -9.18 2.42 15.31
N LYS A 256 -9.24 2.05 16.59
CA LYS A 256 -8.90 2.98 17.67
C LYS A 256 -7.41 3.36 17.70
N TYR A 257 -6.54 2.51 17.14
CA TYR A 257 -5.10 2.73 17.04
C TYR A 257 -4.68 3.46 15.78
N ILE A 258 -5.58 3.59 14.81
CA ILE A 258 -5.32 4.43 13.64
C ILE A 258 -5.45 5.89 14.06
N LYS A 259 -4.43 6.71 13.79
CA LYS A 259 -4.45 8.14 14.11
C LYS A 259 -5.62 8.85 13.40
N LYS A 260 -6.05 9.98 13.93
CA LYS A 260 -6.96 10.87 13.21
C LYS A 260 -6.38 11.23 11.85
N ASP A 261 -7.21 11.22 10.81
CA ASP A 261 -6.82 11.42 9.40
C ASP A 261 -5.92 10.32 8.83
N GLY A 262 -5.70 9.22 9.58
CA GLY A 262 -5.01 8.03 9.08
C GLY A 262 -5.81 7.29 8.03
N HIS A 263 -5.14 6.46 7.24
CA HIS A 263 -5.74 5.80 6.09
C HIS A 263 -5.78 4.27 6.25
N VAL A 264 -6.82 3.68 5.68
CA VAL A 264 -6.92 2.24 5.45
C VAL A 264 -6.95 2.02 3.95
N VAL A 265 -6.01 1.23 3.46
CA VAL A 265 -5.86 0.93 2.03
C VAL A 265 -5.92 -0.57 1.83
N VAL A 266 -6.91 -1.01 1.06
CA VAL A 266 -7.23 -2.43 0.87
C VAL A 266 -7.10 -2.80 -0.60
N PHE A 267 -6.26 -3.79 -0.90
CA PHE A 267 -6.26 -4.42 -2.21
C PHE A 267 -7.42 -5.39 -2.33
N ILE A 268 -8.06 -5.40 -3.49
CA ILE A 268 -9.13 -6.35 -3.81
C ILE A 268 -9.18 -6.61 -5.32
N LYS A 269 -9.65 -7.77 -5.69
CA LYS A 269 -9.83 -8.14 -7.09
C LYS A 269 -11.22 -8.75 -7.30
N ASP A 270 -11.88 -8.33 -8.36
CA ASP A 270 -13.14 -8.95 -8.76
C ASP A 270 -12.89 -10.34 -9.36
N LEU A 271 -13.91 -11.16 -9.29
CA LEU A 271 -13.94 -12.44 -9.99
C LEU A 271 -14.72 -12.31 -11.29
N GLN A 272 -14.40 -13.16 -12.27
CA GLN A 272 -15.18 -13.24 -13.49
C GLN A 272 -16.66 -13.54 -13.18
N PRO A 273 -17.59 -12.82 -13.82
CA PRO A 273 -19.01 -13.13 -13.71
C PRO A 273 -19.27 -14.59 -14.12
N LYS A 274 -20.12 -15.28 -13.37
CA LYS A 274 -20.49 -16.67 -13.67
C LYS A 274 -22.02 -16.81 -13.67
N GLY A 275 -22.57 -17.08 -14.84
CA GLY A 275 -24.04 -17.12 -15.02
C GLY A 275 -24.65 -15.74 -14.74
N LYS A 276 -25.68 -15.71 -13.87
CA LYS A 276 -26.35 -14.47 -13.43
C LYS A 276 -25.69 -13.81 -12.21
N LYS A 277 -24.61 -14.37 -11.66
CA LYS A 277 -23.94 -13.79 -10.49
C LYS A 277 -23.09 -12.60 -10.89
N ILE A 278 -23.37 -11.46 -10.28
CA ILE A 278 -22.54 -10.25 -10.36
C ILE A 278 -21.41 -10.43 -9.34
N ASN A 279 -20.17 -10.39 -9.78
CA ASN A 279 -18.99 -10.58 -8.94
C ASN A 279 -18.19 -9.27 -8.82
N MET A 280 -18.81 -8.25 -8.22
CA MET A 280 -18.21 -6.94 -7.94
C MET A 280 -17.73 -6.89 -6.50
N LEU A 281 -16.73 -7.72 -6.16
CA LEU A 281 -16.24 -7.86 -4.78
C LEU A 281 -15.70 -6.54 -4.24
N HIS A 282 -15.06 -5.71 -5.09
CA HIS A 282 -14.59 -4.38 -4.68
C HIS A 282 -15.73 -3.49 -4.15
N TYR A 283 -16.91 -3.53 -4.79
CA TYR A 283 -18.07 -2.77 -4.35
C TYR A 283 -18.63 -3.28 -3.03
N GLU A 284 -18.72 -4.61 -2.88
CA GLU A 284 -19.22 -5.21 -1.64
C GLU A 284 -18.30 -4.92 -0.46
N VAL A 285 -16.97 -4.98 -0.68
CA VAL A 285 -16.00 -4.57 0.34
C VAL A 285 -16.17 -3.10 0.71
N VAL A 286 -16.39 -2.20 -0.27
CA VAL A 286 -16.66 -0.79 0.04
C VAL A 286 -17.91 -0.63 0.89
N CYS A 287 -19.02 -1.29 0.52
CA CYS A 287 -20.27 -1.23 1.31
C CYS A 287 -20.05 -1.77 2.72
N LYS A 288 -19.38 -2.92 2.85
CA LYS A 288 -19.13 -3.59 4.12
C LYS A 288 -18.24 -2.77 5.06
N LEU A 289 -17.16 -2.20 4.54
CA LEU A 289 -16.24 -1.39 5.35
C LEU A 289 -16.81 -0.02 5.70
N ASN A 290 -17.71 0.52 4.88
CA ASN A 290 -18.40 1.78 5.18
C ASN A 290 -19.40 1.67 6.36
N GLU A 291 -19.68 0.45 6.83
CA GLU A 291 -20.43 0.20 8.08
C GLU A 291 -19.57 0.42 9.35
N ILE A 292 -18.25 0.62 9.22
CA ILE A 292 -17.36 0.90 10.36
C ILE A 292 -17.45 2.39 10.68
N ASP A 293 -17.79 2.71 11.93
CA ASP A 293 -17.87 4.08 12.40
C ASP A 293 -16.55 4.83 12.17
N ASP A 294 -16.65 6.10 11.80
CA ASP A 294 -15.52 6.99 11.52
C ASP A 294 -14.59 6.57 10.37
N LEU A 295 -14.87 5.49 9.65
CA LEU A 295 -14.11 5.06 8.47
C LEU A 295 -14.87 5.40 7.18
N ASN A 296 -14.40 6.39 6.44
CA ASN A 296 -15.08 6.88 5.25
C ASN A 296 -14.32 6.51 3.96
N TYR A 297 -15.04 5.99 2.99
CA TYR A 297 -14.51 5.72 1.66
C TYR A 297 -14.14 7.04 0.93
N LYS A 298 -12.93 7.09 0.37
CA LYS A 298 -12.38 8.27 -0.32
C LYS A 298 -12.14 8.08 -1.80
N GLY A 299 -12.41 6.90 -2.31
CA GLY A 299 -12.19 6.54 -3.70
C GLY A 299 -11.28 5.33 -3.84
N MET A 300 -10.90 5.04 -5.08
CA MET A 300 -10.03 3.92 -5.40
C MET A 300 -9.02 4.27 -6.48
N ARG A 301 -7.95 3.50 -6.53
CA ARG A 301 -7.03 3.43 -7.66
C ARG A 301 -7.14 2.06 -8.31
N ILE A 302 -6.94 2.02 -9.61
CA ILE A 302 -6.84 0.77 -10.38
C ILE A 302 -5.37 0.55 -10.71
N TRP A 303 -4.84 -0.57 -10.23
CA TRP A 303 -3.50 -1.01 -10.60
C TRP A 303 -3.60 -2.15 -11.60
N ALA A 304 -3.06 -1.96 -12.80
CA ALA A 304 -2.95 -2.96 -13.84
C ALA A 304 -1.50 -3.48 -13.91
N ASP A 305 -1.35 -4.81 -13.84
CA ASP A 305 -0.06 -5.48 -14.01
C ASP A 305 0.18 -5.77 -15.50
N GLU A 306 1.06 -4.97 -16.12
CA GLU A 306 1.43 -5.14 -17.53
C GLU A 306 2.26 -6.40 -17.82
N SER A 307 2.71 -7.11 -16.78
CA SER A 307 3.38 -8.39 -16.94
C SER A 307 2.42 -9.57 -17.10
N ALA A 308 1.13 -9.36 -16.83
CA ALA A 308 0.11 -10.40 -16.93
C ALA A 308 -0.06 -10.88 -18.37
N LYS A 309 0.03 -12.20 -18.56
CA LYS A 309 -0.22 -12.81 -19.86
C LYS A 309 -1.71 -12.72 -20.22
N LEU A 310 -1.99 -12.40 -21.47
CA LEU A 310 -3.35 -12.40 -22.02
C LEU A 310 -3.63 -13.75 -22.71
N TYR A 311 -4.82 -14.26 -22.49
CA TYR A 311 -5.30 -15.52 -23.07
C TYR A 311 -6.62 -15.30 -23.80
N PRO A 312 -6.90 -16.02 -24.91
CA PRO A 312 -8.12 -15.86 -25.69
C PRO A 312 -9.33 -16.54 -25.02
N TYR A 313 -9.62 -16.12 -23.77
CA TYR A 313 -10.77 -16.66 -23.04
C TYR A 313 -12.08 -16.39 -23.81
N GLY A 314 -12.94 -17.40 -23.85
CA GLY A 314 -14.24 -17.29 -24.52
C GLY A 314 -14.19 -17.34 -26.05
N TYR A 315 -13.01 -17.27 -26.68
CA TYR A 315 -12.90 -17.43 -28.13
C TYR A 315 -13.32 -18.82 -28.56
N PRO A 316 -14.07 -18.97 -29.68
CA PRO A 316 -14.70 -17.90 -30.49
C PRO A 316 -16.16 -17.59 -30.10
N PHE A 317 -16.63 -17.96 -28.92
CA PHE A 317 -18.06 -18.02 -28.59
C PHE A 317 -18.58 -16.86 -27.77
N CYS A 318 -17.76 -16.26 -26.90
CA CYS A 318 -18.24 -15.21 -25.99
C CYS A 318 -17.10 -14.29 -25.55
N PHE A 319 -17.48 -13.11 -25.05
CA PHE A 319 -16.55 -12.18 -24.44
C PHE A 319 -16.21 -12.63 -23.01
N VAL A 320 -14.92 -12.83 -22.72
CA VAL A 320 -14.38 -13.05 -21.38
C VAL A 320 -13.15 -12.18 -21.22
N ALA A 321 -13.22 -11.18 -20.35
CA ALA A 321 -12.10 -10.27 -20.13
C ALA A 321 -10.95 -10.96 -19.37
N ASN A 322 -9.72 -10.65 -19.75
CA ASN A 322 -8.55 -10.94 -18.93
C ASN A 322 -8.45 -9.89 -17.81
N GLN A 323 -8.72 -10.29 -16.58
CA GLN A 323 -8.67 -9.38 -15.43
C GLN A 323 -7.23 -9.22 -14.95
N ILE A 324 -6.51 -8.26 -15.53
CA ILE A 324 -5.10 -7.97 -15.22
C ILE A 324 -4.96 -6.89 -14.14
N HIS A 325 -6.07 -6.36 -13.64
CA HIS A 325 -6.08 -5.26 -12.67
C HIS A 325 -6.58 -5.69 -11.30
N GLN A 326 -6.24 -4.87 -10.32
CA GLN A 326 -6.73 -4.91 -8.95
C GLN A 326 -7.21 -3.53 -8.55
N TYR A 327 -8.17 -3.48 -7.66
CA TYR A 327 -8.65 -2.25 -7.03
C TYR A 327 -7.87 -2.01 -5.75
N ILE A 328 -7.47 -0.77 -5.53
CA ILE A 328 -6.86 -0.29 -4.30
C ILE A 328 -7.86 0.66 -3.68
N LEU A 329 -8.65 0.15 -2.74
CA LEU A 329 -9.70 0.88 -2.07
C LEU A 329 -9.09 1.76 -0.97
N ILE A 330 -9.48 3.02 -0.93
CA ILE A 330 -8.90 4.03 -0.05
C ILE A 330 -9.97 4.54 0.90
N PHE A 331 -9.72 4.37 2.19
CA PHE A 331 -10.56 4.88 3.26
C PHE A 331 -9.73 5.79 4.18
N ARG A 332 -10.40 6.67 4.91
CA ARG A 332 -9.79 7.57 5.88
C ARG A 332 -10.58 7.56 7.17
N LYS A 333 -9.88 7.52 8.31
CA LYS A 333 -10.47 7.75 9.62
C LYS A 333 -10.64 9.24 9.85
N GLU A 334 -11.84 9.69 10.23
CA GLU A 334 -12.15 11.13 10.33
C GLU A 334 -12.16 11.66 11.76
N LYS A 335 -12.45 10.81 12.77
CA LYS A 335 -12.48 11.22 14.19
C LYS A 335 -11.50 10.46 15.06
#